data_74de5873a21d796dd254a0b350404543
#
_entry.id   74de5873a21d796dd254a0b350404543
#
_cell.length_a   1.000
_cell.length_b   1.000
_cell.length_c   1.000
_cell.angle_alpha   90.00
_cell.angle_beta   90.00
_cell.angle_gamma   90.00
#
_symmetry.space_group_name_H-M   'P 1'
#
loop_
_entity.id
_entity.type
_entity.pdbx_description
1 polymer ?
#
loop_
_entity_poly.entity_id
_entity_poly.type
_entity_poly.pdbx_seq_one_letter_code
_entity_poly.pdbx_strand_id
1 'polypeptide(L)'
;MSKIKVVHYINQFFAQIGGEEKADYPAEIRVGEVVGPGLALTQNFKDEAEIIATVICGDYYFNENLEKAKADILAMVKEQAPDVFIAGPAFNAGRYGVACGTIAAAVQEELGIPAVTGMYVENPGADMFKNDVYMISTKNSAAGMRDAVKKLAPLAVKLAKGEKIGSSAEEGYIPNGVRVNFFEKERGSKRAVKMLIKKLNDKPYVTEYPMPNFDRVEPNPAVKDLAHAKIALVTSGGIVPKGNPDHIESSSASHYGEYDITGVTDLTEETYETAHGGYDPVYANEDPDRVLPVDVLRDMEKEGVIGSLHHLFYTTVGNGTSVASAKAFAAEYSQKLKADGVDAVILTST
;
A
#
# COMPACT_ATOMS: atom_id res chain seq x y z
N MET A 1 18.80 30.05 22.29
CA MET A 1 17.53 30.07 21.56
C MET A 1 16.62 29.07 22.22
N SER A 2 15.30 29.33 22.29
CA SER A 2 14.33 28.32 22.75
C SER A 2 14.34 27.12 21.79
N LYS A 3 14.15 25.92 22.31
CA LYS A 3 14.02 24.72 21.47
C LYS A 3 12.74 24.82 20.65
N ILE A 4 12.76 24.23 19.45
CA ILE A 4 11.58 24.04 18.60
C ILE A 4 10.62 23.09 19.32
N LYS A 5 9.37 23.50 19.45
CA LYS A 5 8.31 22.71 20.09
C LYS A 5 7.67 21.77 19.08
N VAL A 6 7.66 20.49 19.38
CA VAL A 6 7.08 19.44 18.53
C VAL A 6 5.88 18.80 19.22
N VAL A 7 4.77 18.66 18.52
CA VAL A 7 3.71 17.72 18.90
C VAL A 7 3.82 16.50 18.00
N HIS A 8 3.80 15.31 18.62
CA HIS A 8 3.98 14.04 17.94
C HIS A 8 2.69 13.21 18.00
N TYR A 9 2.18 12.78 16.86
CA TYR A 9 1.00 11.91 16.74
C TYR A 9 1.42 10.46 16.48
N ILE A 10 0.90 9.54 17.26
CA ILE A 10 1.10 8.09 17.11
C ILE A 10 -0.19 7.30 17.36
N ASN A 11 -0.22 6.05 16.90
CA ASN A 11 -1.33 5.15 17.19
C ASN A 11 -1.17 4.40 18.53
N GLN A 12 -2.21 3.67 18.91
CA GLN A 12 -2.25 2.85 20.13
C GLN A 12 -1.12 1.82 20.21
N PHE A 13 -0.71 1.25 19.08
CA PHE A 13 0.36 0.26 19.02
C PHE A 13 1.72 0.86 19.40
N PHE A 14 2.08 1.97 18.75
CA PHE A 14 3.33 2.67 19.05
C PHE A 14 3.32 3.36 20.42
N ALA A 15 2.15 3.67 20.96
CA ALA A 15 1.98 4.17 22.31
C ALA A 15 2.04 3.05 23.38
N GLN A 16 2.20 1.77 22.97
CA GLN A 16 2.23 0.60 23.86
C GLN A 16 0.94 0.42 24.68
N ILE A 17 -0.20 0.88 24.18
CA ILE A 17 -1.52 0.67 24.80
C ILE A 17 -2.03 -0.73 24.50
N GLY A 18 -1.81 -1.21 23.27
CA GLY A 18 -2.19 -2.55 22.81
C GLY A 18 -2.10 -2.67 21.30
N GLY A 19 -2.44 -3.86 20.79
CA GLY A 19 -2.51 -4.16 19.38
C GLY A 19 -3.86 -3.79 18.74
N GLU A 20 -4.35 -4.66 17.87
CA GLU A 20 -5.62 -4.49 17.16
C GLU A 20 -6.82 -4.45 18.13
N GLU A 21 -6.74 -5.16 19.25
CA GLU A 21 -7.77 -5.15 20.31
C GLU A 21 -7.95 -3.80 21.01
N LYS A 22 -7.07 -2.85 20.72
CA LYS A 22 -7.09 -1.47 21.22
C LYS A 22 -7.13 -0.45 20.08
N ALA A 23 -7.41 -0.87 18.86
CA ALA A 23 -7.49 0.02 17.71
C ALA A 23 -8.69 0.99 17.79
N ASP A 24 -9.64 0.75 18.68
CA ASP A 24 -10.78 1.63 19.01
C ASP A 24 -10.46 2.70 20.05
N TYR A 25 -9.19 2.86 20.46
CA TYR A 25 -8.75 3.80 21.49
C TYR A 25 -9.03 5.26 21.05
N PRO A 26 -9.83 6.04 21.83
CA PRO A 26 -10.18 7.41 21.49
C PRO A 26 -8.96 8.33 21.51
N ALA A 27 -9.06 9.48 20.84
CA ALA A 27 -7.98 10.45 20.81
C ALA A 27 -7.71 11.01 22.20
N GLU A 28 -6.45 11.02 22.61
CA GLU A 28 -5.96 11.64 23.84
C GLU A 28 -4.64 12.39 23.60
N ILE A 29 -4.30 13.31 24.48
CA ILE A 29 -3.01 14.00 24.49
C ILE A 29 -2.29 13.78 25.83
N ARG A 30 -1.00 13.50 25.76
CA ARG A 30 -0.10 13.39 26.90
C ARG A 30 0.92 14.53 26.85
N VAL A 31 0.63 15.57 27.62
CA VAL A 31 1.50 16.75 27.69
C VAL A 31 2.75 16.44 28.52
N GLY A 32 3.92 16.79 27.98
CA GLY A 32 5.21 16.52 28.63
C GLY A 32 5.69 15.07 28.53
N GLU A 33 4.91 14.18 27.92
CA GLU A 33 5.29 12.76 27.77
C GLU A 33 5.79 12.47 26.34
N VAL A 34 6.89 11.73 26.27
CA VAL A 34 7.50 11.26 25.01
C VAL A 34 7.45 9.74 25.01
N VAL A 35 6.66 9.16 24.10
CA VAL A 35 6.47 7.70 24.03
C VAL A 35 6.77 7.14 22.64
N GLY A 36 7.04 5.87 22.56
CA GLY A 36 7.24 5.13 21.32
C GLY A 36 8.34 5.73 20.43
N PRO A 37 8.05 5.96 19.12
CA PRO A 37 9.00 6.56 18.18
C PRO A 37 9.50 7.95 18.59
N GLY A 38 8.76 8.66 19.44
CA GLY A 38 9.15 9.97 19.99
C GLY A 38 10.49 9.95 20.70
N LEU A 39 10.80 8.87 21.42
CA LEU A 39 12.10 8.69 22.09
C LEU A 39 13.26 8.69 21.08
N ALA A 40 13.09 8.03 19.96
CA ALA A 40 14.10 8.00 18.90
C ALA A 40 14.17 9.32 18.12
N LEU A 41 13.03 10.01 17.93
CA LEU A 41 13.00 11.36 17.34
C LEU A 41 13.80 12.35 18.21
N THR A 42 13.56 12.35 19.52
CA THR A 42 14.27 13.24 20.48
C THR A 42 15.79 13.09 20.38
N GLN A 43 16.28 11.85 20.26
CA GLN A 43 17.72 11.59 20.08
C GLN A 43 18.27 12.18 18.76
N ASN A 44 17.41 12.28 17.72
CA ASN A 44 17.84 12.78 16.41
C ASN A 44 17.64 14.29 16.22
N PHE A 45 16.96 14.98 17.14
CA PHE A 45 16.83 16.44 17.12
C PHE A 45 18.11 17.18 17.51
N LYS A 46 19.11 16.49 18.08
CA LYS A 46 20.42 17.07 18.46
C LYS A 46 20.30 18.36 19.29
N ASP A 47 19.38 18.38 20.24
CA ASP A 47 19.06 19.52 21.11
C ASP A 47 18.39 20.73 20.45
N GLU A 48 18.07 20.67 19.15
CA GLU A 48 17.40 21.77 18.44
C GLU A 48 15.89 21.82 18.68
N ALA A 49 15.27 20.66 18.96
CA ALA A 49 13.84 20.52 19.18
C ALA A 49 13.51 19.63 20.38
N GLU A 50 12.28 19.73 20.88
CA GLU A 50 11.75 18.89 21.94
C GLU A 50 10.29 18.54 21.69
N ILE A 51 9.89 17.31 21.99
CA ILE A 51 8.49 16.89 21.96
C ILE A 51 7.84 17.38 23.23
N ILE A 52 6.91 18.31 23.11
CA ILE A 52 6.18 18.90 24.23
C ILE A 52 4.90 18.13 24.58
N ALA A 53 4.36 17.37 23.63
CA ALA A 53 3.22 16.53 23.84
C ALA A 53 3.16 15.39 22.80
N THR A 54 2.58 14.25 23.21
CA THR A 54 2.25 13.15 22.32
C THR A 54 0.74 13.00 22.22
N VAL A 55 0.20 13.03 21.01
CA VAL A 55 -1.20 12.73 20.70
C VAL A 55 -1.30 11.28 20.28
N ILE A 56 -2.26 10.56 20.84
CA ILE A 56 -2.48 9.13 20.61
C ILE A 56 -3.92 8.93 20.15
N CYS A 57 -4.13 8.14 19.11
CA CYS A 57 -5.46 7.73 18.68
C CYS A 57 -5.40 6.34 18.03
N GLY A 58 -6.38 5.51 18.31
CA GLY A 58 -6.51 4.20 17.70
C GLY A 58 -6.85 4.30 16.21
N ASP A 59 -6.24 3.44 15.40
CA ASP A 59 -6.39 3.46 13.94
C ASP A 59 -7.84 3.23 13.50
N TYR A 60 -8.54 2.32 14.18
CA TYR A 60 -9.93 2.02 13.92
C TYR A 60 -10.82 3.19 14.37
N TYR A 61 -10.61 3.70 15.59
CA TYR A 61 -11.36 4.85 16.10
C TYR A 61 -11.24 6.05 15.17
N PHE A 62 -10.03 6.36 14.72
CA PHE A 62 -9.78 7.49 13.81
C PHE A 62 -10.57 7.36 12.51
N ASN A 63 -10.51 6.19 11.85
CA ASN A 63 -11.15 6.01 10.56
C ASN A 63 -12.68 5.93 10.66
N GLU A 64 -13.22 5.31 11.71
CA GLU A 64 -14.68 5.23 11.93
C GLU A 64 -15.30 6.57 12.40
N ASN A 65 -14.49 7.42 13.05
CA ASN A 65 -14.97 8.69 13.60
C ASN A 65 -14.19 9.88 13.00
N LEU A 66 -13.87 9.83 11.71
CA LEU A 66 -12.93 10.71 11.04
C LEU A 66 -13.07 12.18 11.40
N GLU A 67 -14.26 12.76 11.19
CA GLU A 67 -14.48 14.20 11.43
C GLU A 67 -14.34 14.56 12.90
N LYS A 68 -14.85 13.72 13.81
CA LYS A 68 -14.74 13.94 15.25
C LYS A 68 -13.31 13.80 15.73
N ALA A 69 -12.64 12.72 15.36
CA ALA A 69 -11.24 12.45 15.75
C ALA A 69 -10.31 13.55 15.23
N LYS A 70 -10.48 13.96 13.97
CA LYS A 70 -9.75 15.09 13.37
C LYS A 70 -9.96 16.38 14.17
N ALA A 71 -11.22 16.74 14.46
CA ALA A 71 -11.53 17.97 15.21
C ALA A 71 -10.93 17.93 16.63
N ASP A 72 -11.08 16.82 17.34
CA ASP A 72 -10.53 16.64 18.68
C ASP A 72 -8.99 16.78 18.68
N ILE A 73 -8.30 16.13 17.72
CA ILE A 73 -6.84 16.19 17.61
C ILE A 73 -6.38 17.60 17.23
N LEU A 74 -7.04 18.28 16.29
CA LEU A 74 -6.71 19.64 15.92
C LEU A 74 -6.85 20.61 17.11
N ALA A 75 -7.89 20.44 17.93
CA ALA A 75 -8.04 21.23 19.14
C ALA A 75 -6.89 20.99 20.14
N MET A 76 -6.51 19.73 20.35
CA MET A 76 -5.37 19.35 21.20
C MET A 76 -4.05 19.96 20.71
N VAL A 77 -3.77 19.86 19.41
CA VAL A 77 -2.56 20.42 18.79
C VAL A 77 -2.54 21.93 18.91
N LYS A 78 -3.67 22.61 18.61
CA LYS A 78 -3.80 24.06 18.69
C LYS A 78 -3.50 24.60 20.08
N GLU A 79 -3.99 23.92 21.12
CA GLU A 79 -3.76 24.31 22.52
C GLU A 79 -2.25 24.30 22.90
N GLN A 80 -1.48 23.37 22.34
CA GLN A 80 -0.05 23.25 22.60
C GLN A 80 0.80 24.27 21.82
N ALA A 81 0.26 24.85 20.76
CA ALA A 81 0.92 25.83 19.89
C ALA A 81 2.37 25.39 19.51
N PRO A 82 2.55 24.22 18.87
CA PRO A 82 3.88 23.75 18.46
C PRO A 82 4.40 24.52 17.25
N ASP A 83 5.71 24.48 17.08
CA ASP A 83 6.39 25.03 15.89
C ASP A 83 6.32 24.07 14.70
N VAL A 84 6.14 22.77 14.95
CA VAL A 84 6.01 21.71 13.94
C VAL A 84 5.24 20.52 14.49
N PHE A 85 4.52 19.85 13.60
CA PHE A 85 3.77 18.62 13.90
C PHE A 85 4.40 17.42 13.18
N ILE A 86 4.57 16.31 13.89
CA ILE A 86 5.06 15.06 13.31
C ILE A 86 3.99 13.97 13.49
N ALA A 87 3.57 13.33 12.41
CA ALA A 87 2.68 12.17 12.45
C ALA A 87 3.44 10.89 12.08
N GLY A 88 3.38 9.87 12.91
CA GLY A 88 4.00 8.59 12.62
C GLY A 88 5.46 8.44 13.08
N PRO A 89 6.27 7.63 12.40
CA PRO A 89 6.07 7.05 11.05
C PRO A 89 5.09 5.87 11.02
N ALA A 90 4.34 5.77 9.93
CA ALA A 90 3.29 4.76 9.76
C ALA A 90 3.75 3.50 9.00
N PHE A 91 4.89 3.54 8.33
CA PHE A 91 5.39 2.43 7.50
C PHE A 91 4.33 1.97 6.48
N ASN A 92 4.03 0.67 6.43
CA ASN A 92 3.00 0.10 5.55
C ASN A 92 1.70 -0.26 6.29
N ALA A 93 1.46 0.32 7.47
CA ALA A 93 0.18 0.16 8.17
C ALA A 93 -0.88 1.07 7.52
N GLY A 94 -1.79 0.50 6.73
CA GLY A 94 -2.70 1.24 5.85
C GLY A 94 -3.59 2.25 6.58
N ARG A 95 -4.39 1.81 7.57
CA ARG A 95 -5.25 2.68 8.38
C ARG A 95 -4.45 3.77 9.11
N TYR A 96 -3.32 3.40 9.70
CA TYR A 96 -2.45 4.35 10.38
C TYR A 96 -1.82 5.36 9.42
N GLY A 97 -1.42 4.93 8.21
CA GLY A 97 -0.90 5.84 7.19
C GLY A 97 -1.95 6.87 6.75
N VAL A 98 -3.20 6.43 6.54
CA VAL A 98 -4.31 7.33 6.24
C VAL A 98 -4.53 8.31 7.39
N ALA A 99 -4.57 7.85 8.64
CA ALA A 99 -4.71 8.72 9.81
C ALA A 99 -3.56 9.75 9.92
N CYS A 100 -2.30 9.30 9.77
CA CYS A 100 -1.14 10.18 9.78
C CYS A 100 -1.18 11.24 8.68
N GLY A 101 -1.53 10.83 7.45
CA GLY A 101 -1.66 11.76 6.32
C GLY A 101 -2.77 12.77 6.52
N THR A 102 -3.96 12.29 6.90
CA THR A 102 -5.13 13.15 7.14
C THR A 102 -4.85 14.21 8.20
N ILE A 103 -4.33 13.80 9.36
CA ILE A 103 -4.13 14.76 10.45
C ILE A 103 -2.96 15.71 10.19
N ALA A 104 -1.88 15.25 9.53
CA ALA A 104 -0.78 16.11 9.16
C ALA A 104 -1.20 17.17 8.12
N ALA A 105 -1.99 16.79 7.12
CA ALA A 105 -2.55 17.72 6.16
C ALA A 105 -3.48 18.75 6.83
N ALA A 106 -4.39 18.28 7.70
CA ALA A 106 -5.32 19.14 8.41
C ALA A 106 -4.60 20.13 9.35
N VAL A 107 -3.56 19.70 10.07
CA VAL A 107 -2.76 20.59 10.93
C VAL A 107 -2.10 21.69 10.10
N GLN A 108 -1.57 21.34 8.92
CA GLN A 108 -0.94 22.31 8.03
C GLN A 108 -1.96 23.27 7.42
N GLU A 109 -3.09 22.77 6.94
CA GLU A 109 -4.12 23.55 6.26
C GLU A 109 -4.92 24.44 7.24
N GLU A 110 -5.41 23.86 8.35
CA GLU A 110 -6.33 24.53 9.25
C GLU A 110 -5.63 25.33 10.36
N LEU A 111 -4.45 24.89 10.80
CA LEU A 111 -3.70 25.58 11.88
C LEU A 111 -2.50 26.37 11.38
N GLY A 112 -2.09 26.20 10.12
CA GLY A 112 -0.90 26.85 9.57
C GLY A 112 0.41 26.38 10.20
N ILE A 113 0.43 25.24 10.88
CA ILE A 113 1.58 24.64 11.54
C ILE A 113 2.25 23.68 10.57
N PRO A 114 3.56 23.83 10.25
CA PRO A 114 4.26 22.90 9.39
C PRO A 114 4.13 21.46 9.90
N ALA A 115 3.86 20.53 8.99
CA ALA A 115 3.67 19.13 9.33
C ALA A 115 4.53 18.20 8.46
N VAL A 116 4.94 17.08 9.03
CA VAL A 116 5.67 16.03 8.33
C VAL A 116 5.25 14.65 8.81
N THR A 117 5.25 13.69 7.91
CA THR A 117 4.97 12.29 8.23
C THR A 117 6.01 11.36 7.59
N GLY A 118 5.91 10.07 7.86
CA GLY A 118 6.75 9.05 7.22
C GLY A 118 5.96 7.78 6.99
N MET A 119 6.02 7.26 5.76
CA MET A 119 5.37 6.00 5.43
C MET A 119 6.02 5.31 4.23
N TYR A 120 5.66 4.07 4.02
CA TYR A 120 6.11 3.31 2.86
C TYR A 120 5.41 3.80 1.61
N VAL A 121 6.10 3.77 0.47
CA VAL A 121 5.61 4.32 -0.80
C VAL A 121 4.30 3.70 -1.29
N GLU A 122 4.03 2.44 -0.93
CA GLU A 122 2.81 1.72 -1.28
C GLU A 122 1.70 1.86 -0.21
N ASN A 123 1.94 2.61 0.86
CA ASN A 123 0.89 2.88 1.84
C ASN A 123 -0.20 3.75 1.19
N PRO A 124 -1.50 3.42 1.34
CA PRO A 124 -2.59 4.23 0.77
C PRO A 124 -2.53 5.69 1.20
N GLY A 125 -2.14 5.99 2.43
CA GLY A 125 -1.92 7.36 2.90
C GLY A 125 -0.81 8.09 2.13
N ALA A 126 0.19 7.36 1.59
CA ALA A 126 1.21 7.98 0.76
C ALA A 126 0.63 8.49 -0.56
N ASP A 127 -0.20 7.72 -1.21
CA ASP A 127 -0.82 8.12 -2.47
C ASP A 127 -1.82 9.27 -2.28
N MET A 128 -2.58 9.23 -1.19
CA MET A 128 -3.58 10.25 -0.87
C MET A 128 -2.96 11.61 -0.51
N PHE A 129 -1.86 11.65 0.25
CA PHE A 129 -1.39 12.88 0.90
C PHE A 129 0.03 13.33 0.53
N LYS A 130 0.74 12.63 -0.38
CA LYS A 130 2.10 12.99 -0.80
C LYS A 130 2.22 14.38 -1.44
N ASN A 131 1.11 14.93 -1.93
CA ASN A 131 1.08 16.25 -2.55
C ASN A 131 0.85 17.37 -1.52
N ASP A 132 0.30 17.04 -0.35
CA ASP A 132 -0.15 18.00 0.65
C ASP A 132 0.87 18.14 1.79
N VAL A 133 1.57 17.05 2.13
CA VAL A 133 2.48 16.99 3.28
C VAL A 133 3.81 16.36 2.89
N TYR A 134 4.92 16.90 3.39
CA TYR A 134 6.21 16.22 3.28
C TYR A 134 6.19 14.88 4.00
N MET A 135 6.55 13.85 3.28
CA MET A 135 6.39 12.46 3.70
C MET A 135 7.68 11.69 3.49
N ILE A 136 8.40 11.39 4.56
CA ILE A 136 9.62 10.60 4.47
C ILE A 136 9.33 9.20 3.96
N SER A 137 10.07 8.77 2.93
CA SER A 137 10.00 7.39 2.43
C SER A 137 10.65 6.44 3.44
N THR A 138 9.85 5.50 3.93
CA THR A 138 10.28 4.47 4.90
C THR A 138 10.39 3.09 4.27
N LYS A 139 10.95 2.11 5.00
CA LYS A 139 10.79 0.70 4.68
C LYS A 139 9.35 0.27 4.93
N ASN A 140 8.97 -0.90 4.42
CA ASN A 140 7.62 -1.44 4.55
C ASN A 140 7.23 -1.88 5.99
N SER A 141 8.15 -1.87 6.94
CA SER A 141 7.90 -2.31 8.31
C SER A 141 8.64 -1.46 9.35
N ALA A 142 8.19 -1.56 10.61
CA ALA A 142 8.77 -0.87 11.76
C ALA A 142 10.24 -1.24 12.04
N ALA A 143 10.77 -2.31 11.44
CA ALA A 143 12.21 -2.60 11.43
C ALA A 143 13.05 -1.46 10.82
N GLY A 144 12.43 -0.59 10.00
CA GLY A 144 13.02 0.61 9.43
C GLY A 144 12.99 1.84 10.35
N MET A 145 12.54 1.75 11.61
CA MET A 145 12.33 2.88 12.51
C MET A 145 13.56 3.80 12.63
N ARG A 146 14.74 3.22 12.82
CA ARG A 146 15.99 4.00 12.97
C ARG A 146 16.29 4.86 11.75
N ASP A 147 16.06 4.33 10.54
CA ASP A 147 16.28 5.07 9.29
C ASP A 147 15.21 6.14 9.08
N ALA A 148 13.95 5.84 9.43
CA ALA A 148 12.84 6.78 9.31
C ALA A 148 13.05 8.03 10.19
N VAL A 149 13.31 7.84 11.49
CA VAL A 149 13.48 8.97 12.42
C VAL A 149 14.72 9.80 12.13
N LYS A 150 15.77 9.17 11.57
CA LYS A 150 17.00 9.85 11.14
C LYS A 150 16.79 10.88 10.03
N LYS A 151 15.75 10.69 9.23
CA LYS A 151 15.34 11.62 8.15
C LYS A 151 14.20 12.53 8.59
N LEU A 152 13.24 12.01 9.36
CA LEU A 152 12.09 12.76 9.86
C LEU A 152 12.52 13.95 10.75
N ALA A 153 13.39 13.71 11.71
CA ALA A 153 13.78 14.72 12.68
C ALA A 153 14.44 15.95 12.05
N PRO A 154 15.47 15.83 11.17
CA PRO A 154 16.05 16.98 10.52
C PRO A 154 15.08 17.73 9.61
N LEU A 155 14.21 17.01 8.89
CA LEU A 155 13.22 17.63 8.01
C LEU A 155 12.21 18.45 8.81
N ALA A 156 11.73 17.92 9.95
CA ALA A 156 10.84 18.64 10.86
C ALA A 156 11.49 19.93 11.38
N VAL A 157 12.77 19.88 11.76
CA VAL A 157 13.52 21.06 12.22
C VAL A 157 13.64 22.10 11.12
N LYS A 158 13.96 21.70 9.88
CA LYS A 158 14.02 22.61 8.73
C LYS A 158 12.68 23.29 8.46
N LEU A 159 11.59 22.52 8.51
CA LEU A 159 10.24 23.04 8.31
C LEU A 159 9.86 24.07 9.37
N ALA A 160 10.14 23.78 10.65
CA ALA A 160 9.89 24.70 11.75
C ALA A 160 10.69 26.02 11.64
N LYS A 161 11.89 25.94 11.08
CA LYS A 161 12.75 27.13 10.84
C LYS A 161 12.37 27.91 9.58
N GLY A 162 11.47 27.38 8.76
CA GLY A 162 11.18 27.95 7.44
C GLY A 162 12.34 27.87 6.46
N GLU A 163 13.25 26.92 6.65
CA GLU A 163 14.40 26.69 5.76
C GLU A 163 13.94 26.10 4.43
N LYS A 164 14.68 26.39 3.37
CA LYS A 164 14.41 25.81 2.06
C LYS A 164 14.61 24.29 2.10
N ILE A 165 13.55 23.56 1.74
CA ILE A 165 13.63 22.11 1.59
C ILE A 165 14.27 21.76 0.24
N GLY A 166 15.23 20.85 0.26
CA GLY A 166 15.91 20.32 -0.91
C GLY A 166 15.04 19.39 -1.73
N SER A 167 15.63 18.74 -2.72
CA SER A 167 14.95 17.72 -3.52
C SER A 167 14.63 16.46 -2.71
N SER A 168 13.69 15.66 -3.19
CA SER A 168 13.37 14.36 -2.56
C SER A 168 14.58 13.41 -2.48
N ALA A 169 15.51 13.52 -3.44
CA ALA A 169 16.75 12.74 -3.43
C ALA A 169 17.72 13.16 -2.29
N GLU A 170 17.68 14.43 -1.91
CA GLU A 170 18.52 14.99 -0.83
C GLU A 170 17.91 14.78 0.55
N GLU A 171 16.60 15.02 0.68
CA GLU A 171 15.90 15.00 1.97
C GLU A 171 15.27 13.63 2.29
N GLY A 172 15.02 12.80 1.29
CA GLY A 172 14.49 11.46 1.44
C GLY A 172 12.95 11.36 1.57
N TYR A 173 12.24 12.43 1.21
CA TYR A 173 10.76 12.37 1.16
C TYR A 173 10.26 11.73 -0.14
N ILE A 174 9.05 11.20 -0.12
CA ILE A 174 8.35 10.69 -1.31
C ILE A 174 8.09 11.87 -2.26
N PRO A 175 8.43 11.76 -3.56
CA PRO A 175 8.19 12.84 -4.50
C PRO A 175 6.73 13.32 -4.47
N ASN A 176 6.52 14.61 -4.23
CA ASN A 176 5.22 15.23 -4.00
C ASN A 176 4.53 15.75 -5.27
N GLY A 177 4.93 15.24 -6.43
CA GLY A 177 4.27 15.56 -7.69
C GLY A 177 4.54 16.96 -8.25
N VAL A 178 5.32 17.80 -7.57
CA VAL A 178 5.74 19.09 -8.14
C VAL A 178 6.65 18.82 -9.34
N ARG A 179 6.11 19.02 -10.53
CA ARG A 179 6.84 18.82 -11.76
C ARG A 179 7.50 20.12 -12.19
N VAL A 180 8.84 20.07 -12.28
CA VAL A 180 9.64 21.16 -12.84
C VAL A 180 10.07 20.74 -14.23
N ASN A 181 9.87 21.61 -15.23
CA ASN A 181 10.37 21.37 -16.58
C ASN A 181 11.89 21.47 -16.60
N PHE A 182 12.54 20.36 -16.91
CA PHE A 182 13.96 20.30 -17.19
C PHE A 182 14.19 20.36 -18.70
N PHE A 183 14.95 21.33 -19.14
CA PHE A 183 15.40 21.42 -20.52
C PHE A 183 16.81 20.83 -20.65
N GLU A 184 16.87 19.58 -21.05
CA GLU A 184 18.13 18.91 -21.33
C GLU A 184 18.79 19.46 -22.61
N LYS A 185 20.14 19.42 -22.66
CA LYS A 185 20.90 19.86 -23.82
C LYS A 185 20.61 19.09 -25.08
N GLU A 186 20.25 17.81 -24.95
CA GLU A 186 19.86 16.94 -26.07
C GLU A 186 18.39 16.53 -25.94
N ARG A 187 17.67 16.56 -27.04
CA ARG A 187 16.28 16.07 -27.12
C ARG A 187 16.19 14.59 -26.71
N GLY A 188 15.12 14.20 -26.05
CA GLY A 188 14.87 12.82 -25.64
C GLY A 188 14.96 11.81 -26.80
N SER A 189 14.43 12.18 -27.99
CA SER A 189 14.54 11.36 -29.20
C SER A 189 15.99 11.05 -29.59
N LYS A 190 16.88 12.06 -29.50
CA LYS A 190 18.30 11.87 -29.82
C LYS A 190 18.99 10.96 -28.79
N ARG A 191 18.65 11.12 -27.50
CA ARG A 191 19.16 10.27 -26.42
C ARG A 191 18.70 8.81 -26.60
N ALA A 192 17.42 8.61 -26.92
CA ALA A 192 16.86 7.28 -27.20
C ALA A 192 17.56 6.58 -28.38
N VAL A 193 17.77 7.30 -29.50
CA VAL A 193 18.51 6.75 -30.65
C VAL A 193 19.95 6.41 -30.29
N LYS A 194 20.65 7.25 -29.53
CA LYS A 194 22.01 6.95 -29.05
C LYS A 194 22.04 5.68 -28.18
N MET A 195 21.06 5.49 -27.29
CA MET A 195 20.94 4.30 -26.46
C MET A 195 20.68 3.06 -27.34
N LEU A 196 19.77 3.15 -28.31
CA LEU A 196 19.49 2.07 -29.26
C LEU A 196 20.74 1.67 -30.06
N ILE A 197 21.48 2.65 -30.60
CA ILE A 197 22.73 2.39 -31.32
C ILE A 197 23.74 1.66 -30.45
N LYS A 198 23.88 2.05 -29.17
CA LYS A 198 24.74 1.34 -28.23
C LYS A 198 24.28 -0.11 -28.05
N LYS A 199 22.98 -0.33 -27.85
CA LYS A 199 22.39 -1.67 -27.71
C LYS A 199 22.64 -2.55 -28.92
N LEU A 200 22.40 -2.01 -30.14
CA LEU A 200 22.62 -2.74 -31.40
C LEU A 200 24.09 -3.09 -31.69
N ASN A 201 25.02 -2.39 -31.07
CA ASN A 201 26.47 -2.64 -31.20
C ASN A 201 27.08 -3.33 -29.97
N ASP A 202 26.26 -3.96 -29.13
CA ASP A 202 26.65 -4.65 -27.90
C ASP A 202 27.53 -3.79 -26.95
N LYS A 203 27.34 -2.46 -26.98
CA LYS A 203 28.06 -1.54 -26.11
C LYS A 203 27.27 -1.30 -24.83
N PRO A 204 27.92 -1.09 -23.68
CA PRO A 204 27.26 -0.73 -22.44
C PRO A 204 26.39 0.50 -22.60
N TYR A 205 25.13 0.41 -22.14
CA TYR A 205 24.21 1.52 -22.09
C TYR A 205 23.45 1.53 -20.77
N VAL A 206 22.94 2.68 -20.38
CA VAL A 206 22.12 2.88 -19.20
C VAL A 206 20.80 3.46 -19.65
N THR A 207 19.70 2.94 -19.14
CA THR A 207 18.36 3.53 -19.32
C THR A 207 18.24 4.74 -18.39
N GLU A 208 17.64 5.85 -18.88
CA GLU A 208 17.45 7.05 -18.07
C GLU A 208 16.48 6.82 -16.90
N TYR A 209 15.55 5.90 -17.08
CA TYR A 209 14.64 5.44 -16.04
C TYR A 209 15.07 4.02 -15.60
N PRO A 210 15.22 3.78 -14.31
CA PRO A 210 15.58 2.45 -13.82
C PRO A 210 14.53 1.43 -14.25
N MET A 211 14.99 0.37 -14.91
CA MET A 211 14.09 -0.75 -15.23
C MET A 211 13.76 -1.50 -13.94
N PRO A 212 12.49 -1.86 -13.71
CA PRO A 212 12.14 -2.72 -12.60
C PRO A 212 12.87 -4.06 -12.74
N ASN A 213 13.32 -4.56 -11.61
CA ASN A 213 13.98 -5.87 -11.54
C ASN A 213 12.94 -6.89 -11.10
N PHE A 214 12.36 -7.59 -12.07
CA PHE A 214 11.36 -8.63 -11.80
C PHE A 214 12.04 -9.96 -11.53
N ASP A 215 11.45 -10.76 -10.64
CA ASP A 215 11.81 -12.17 -10.48
C ASP A 215 11.53 -12.90 -11.80
N ARG A 216 12.54 -13.59 -12.32
CA ARG A 216 12.35 -14.44 -13.48
C ARG A 216 11.98 -15.84 -13.01
N VAL A 217 10.91 -16.37 -13.59
CA VAL A 217 10.49 -17.76 -13.41
C VAL A 217 10.68 -18.48 -14.74
N GLU A 218 11.42 -19.57 -14.73
CA GLU A 218 11.56 -20.39 -15.93
C GLU A 218 10.20 -20.99 -16.31
N PRO A 219 9.82 -20.94 -17.60
CA PRO A 219 8.55 -21.52 -18.04
C PRO A 219 8.50 -23.02 -17.73
N ASN A 220 7.36 -23.48 -17.21
CA ASN A 220 7.13 -24.91 -17.10
C ASN A 220 7.01 -25.56 -18.49
N PRO A 221 7.28 -26.88 -18.60
CA PRO A 221 7.00 -27.61 -19.83
C PRO A 221 5.52 -27.44 -20.23
N ALA A 222 5.28 -27.43 -21.55
CA ALA A 222 3.91 -27.38 -22.06
C ALA A 222 3.09 -28.60 -21.61
N VAL A 223 1.81 -28.41 -21.31
CA VAL A 223 0.86 -29.50 -21.07
C VAL A 223 0.76 -30.32 -22.35
N LYS A 224 1.14 -31.61 -22.28
CA LYS A 224 1.23 -32.48 -23.47
C LYS A 224 -0.12 -33.01 -23.92
N ASP A 225 -1.01 -33.26 -22.99
CA ASP A 225 -2.31 -33.84 -23.22
C ASP A 225 -3.39 -33.01 -22.51
N LEU A 226 -3.88 -32.01 -23.23
CA LEU A 226 -4.85 -31.06 -22.69
C LEU A 226 -6.23 -31.73 -22.48
N ALA A 227 -6.57 -32.69 -23.32
CA ALA A 227 -7.86 -33.41 -23.23
C ALA A 227 -8.02 -34.26 -21.96
N HIS A 228 -6.91 -34.54 -21.27
CA HIS A 228 -6.94 -35.25 -19.99
C HIS A 228 -6.44 -34.39 -18.82
N ALA A 229 -6.05 -33.13 -19.07
CA ALA A 229 -5.54 -32.23 -18.06
C ALA A 229 -6.63 -31.67 -17.16
N LYS A 230 -6.36 -31.63 -15.87
CA LYS A 230 -7.18 -30.91 -14.88
C LYS A 230 -6.69 -29.46 -14.79
N ILE A 231 -7.56 -28.53 -15.10
CA ILE A 231 -7.27 -27.10 -15.11
C ILE A 231 -7.89 -26.42 -13.88
N ALA A 232 -7.17 -25.54 -13.22
CA ALA A 232 -7.71 -24.73 -12.13
C ALA A 232 -7.74 -23.24 -12.50
N LEU A 233 -8.69 -22.51 -11.93
CA LEU A 233 -8.80 -21.06 -12.02
C LEU A 233 -8.28 -20.38 -10.76
N VAL A 234 -7.48 -19.34 -10.96
CA VAL A 234 -7.03 -18.43 -9.90
C VAL A 234 -7.19 -17.00 -10.42
N THR A 235 -7.61 -16.08 -9.59
CA THR A 235 -7.77 -14.68 -10.02
C THR A 235 -7.25 -13.71 -8.97
N SER A 236 -6.68 -12.61 -9.43
CA SER A 236 -6.45 -11.40 -8.63
C SER A 236 -7.53 -10.33 -8.86
N GLY A 237 -8.52 -10.62 -9.68
CA GLY A 237 -9.63 -9.73 -10.02
C GLY A 237 -10.75 -9.66 -8.97
N GLY A 238 -10.61 -10.36 -7.85
CA GLY A 238 -11.49 -10.23 -6.70
C GLY A 238 -12.89 -10.79 -6.88
N ILE A 239 -13.10 -11.78 -7.75
CA ILE A 239 -14.40 -12.43 -7.90
C ILE A 239 -14.68 -13.28 -6.65
N VAL A 240 -15.81 -13.02 -5.99
CA VAL A 240 -16.25 -13.66 -4.75
C VAL A 240 -17.73 -14.02 -4.84
N PRO A 241 -18.23 -14.97 -4.03
CA PRO A 241 -19.67 -15.17 -3.88
C PRO A 241 -20.39 -13.90 -3.45
N LYS A 242 -21.64 -13.75 -3.86
CA LYS A 242 -22.45 -12.56 -3.56
C LYS A 242 -22.49 -12.24 -2.09
N GLY A 243 -22.26 -10.97 -1.75
CA GLY A 243 -22.16 -10.49 -0.37
C GLY A 243 -20.78 -10.66 0.27
N ASN A 244 -19.77 -11.15 -0.49
CA ASN A 244 -18.40 -11.29 -0.04
C ASN A 244 -18.26 -11.89 1.37
N PRO A 245 -18.69 -13.16 1.58
CA PRO A 245 -18.84 -13.76 2.90
C PRO A 245 -17.54 -13.83 3.71
N ASP A 246 -16.39 -13.91 3.04
CA ASP A 246 -15.08 -13.96 3.69
C ASP A 246 -14.43 -12.59 3.86
N HIS A 247 -15.15 -11.52 3.48
CA HIS A 247 -14.69 -10.15 3.64
C HIS A 247 -13.31 -9.88 2.98
N ILE A 248 -13.12 -10.41 1.75
CA ILE A 248 -11.91 -10.09 0.97
C ILE A 248 -11.87 -8.58 0.76
N GLU A 249 -10.77 -7.95 1.16
CA GLU A 249 -10.61 -6.50 1.12
C GLU A 249 -10.54 -6.01 -0.34
N SER A 250 -11.15 -4.87 -0.60
CA SER A 250 -11.19 -4.24 -1.93
C SER A 250 -9.83 -3.70 -2.40
N SER A 251 -8.88 -3.61 -1.46
CA SER A 251 -7.50 -3.19 -1.69
C SER A 251 -6.60 -3.75 -0.59
N SER A 252 -5.35 -4.03 -0.92
CA SER A 252 -4.35 -4.51 0.05
C SER A 252 -4.81 -5.77 0.80
N ALA A 253 -5.36 -6.74 0.06
CA ALA A 253 -5.92 -7.95 0.63
C ALA A 253 -4.95 -8.67 1.56
N SER A 254 -5.44 -9.05 2.74
CA SER A 254 -4.67 -9.74 3.78
C SER A 254 -4.76 -11.27 3.67
N HIS A 255 -5.70 -11.77 2.86
CA HIS A 255 -5.93 -13.19 2.64
C HIS A 255 -6.51 -13.44 1.23
N TYR A 256 -6.70 -14.71 0.90
CA TYR A 256 -7.35 -15.16 -0.33
C TYR A 256 -8.61 -15.96 0.00
N GLY A 257 -9.57 -15.98 -0.92
CA GLY A 257 -10.76 -16.83 -0.86
C GLY A 257 -10.56 -18.14 -1.62
N GLU A 258 -11.27 -19.18 -1.18
CA GLU A 258 -11.31 -20.50 -1.79
C GLU A 258 -12.77 -20.91 -1.90
N TYR A 259 -13.29 -21.06 -3.12
CA TYR A 259 -14.72 -21.25 -3.34
C TYR A 259 -15.01 -22.44 -4.26
N ASP A 260 -16.03 -23.21 -3.86
CA ASP A 260 -16.48 -24.40 -4.58
C ASP A 260 -17.40 -24.01 -5.76
N ILE A 261 -17.02 -24.44 -6.95
CA ILE A 261 -17.80 -24.31 -8.20
C ILE A 261 -18.25 -25.65 -8.74
N THR A 262 -18.41 -26.68 -7.86
CA THR A 262 -18.95 -27.98 -8.27
C THR A 262 -20.35 -27.80 -8.86
N GLY A 263 -20.52 -28.20 -10.12
CA GLY A 263 -21.80 -28.07 -10.82
C GLY A 263 -22.18 -26.66 -11.25
N VAL A 264 -21.37 -25.67 -10.97
CA VAL A 264 -21.53 -24.30 -11.50
C VAL A 264 -21.05 -24.29 -12.94
N THR A 265 -21.91 -23.82 -13.85
CA THR A 265 -21.63 -23.72 -15.28
C THR A 265 -21.51 -22.29 -15.77
N ASP A 266 -21.88 -21.31 -14.94
CA ASP A 266 -21.97 -19.90 -15.29
C ASP A 266 -21.97 -19.08 -14.00
N LEU A 267 -21.21 -17.99 -13.94
CA LEU A 267 -21.20 -17.07 -12.83
C LEU A 267 -22.12 -15.90 -13.15
N THR A 268 -23.21 -15.78 -12.38
CA THR A 268 -24.21 -14.74 -12.61
C THR A 268 -24.10 -13.59 -11.61
N GLU A 269 -24.70 -12.45 -11.95
CA GLU A 269 -24.75 -11.27 -11.06
C GLU A 269 -25.48 -11.53 -9.73
N GLU A 270 -26.33 -12.54 -9.68
CA GLU A 270 -27.05 -12.95 -8.46
C GLU A 270 -26.19 -13.79 -7.53
N THR A 271 -25.21 -14.51 -8.08
CA THR A 271 -24.42 -15.51 -7.34
C THR A 271 -23.00 -15.05 -7.00
N TYR A 272 -22.43 -14.18 -7.84
CA TYR A 272 -21.05 -13.69 -7.66
C TYR A 272 -20.98 -12.17 -7.86
N GLU A 273 -19.89 -11.59 -7.39
CA GLU A 273 -19.58 -10.18 -7.55
C GLU A 273 -18.08 -9.96 -7.48
N THR A 274 -17.60 -8.74 -7.81
CA THR A 274 -16.21 -8.37 -7.57
C THR A 274 -16.06 -7.57 -6.29
N ALA A 275 -15.11 -7.95 -5.45
CA ALA A 275 -14.67 -7.18 -4.31
C ALA A 275 -13.58 -6.14 -4.68
N HIS A 276 -13.06 -6.15 -5.92
CA HIS A 276 -11.89 -5.39 -6.33
C HIS A 276 -12.18 -3.90 -6.51
N GLY A 277 -11.51 -3.04 -5.72
CA GLY A 277 -11.70 -1.58 -5.75
C GLY A 277 -10.86 -0.82 -6.78
N GLY A 278 -10.07 -1.50 -7.61
CA GLY A 278 -9.12 -0.85 -8.52
C GLY A 278 -9.58 -0.71 -9.98
N TYR A 279 -10.74 -1.23 -10.33
CA TYR A 279 -11.35 -1.09 -11.67
C TYR A 279 -12.86 -0.84 -11.56
N ASP A 280 -13.49 -0.43 -12.66
CA ASP A 280 -14.93 -0.25 -12.69
C ASP A 280 -15.64 -1.60 -12.52
N PRO A 281 -16.40 -1.82 -11.44
CA PRO A 281 -16.99 -3.13 -11.14
C PRO A 281 -18.19 -3.48 -12.00
N VAL A 282 -18.77 -2.54 -12.74
CA VAL A 282 -20.06 -2.72 -13.44
C VAL A 282 -20.04 -3.94 -14.32
N TYR A 283 -19.09 -4.04 -15.26
CA TYR A 283 -19.03 -5.13 -16.21
C TYR A 283 -18.69 -6.49 -15.58
N ALA A 284 -17.90 -6.48 -14.50
CA ALA A 284 -17.57 -7.72 -13.78
C ALA A 284 -18.71 -8.18 -12.86
N ASN A 285 -19.58 -7.28 -12.42
CA ASN A 285 -20.77 -7.64 -11.64
C ASN A 285 -21.93 -8.08 -12.53
N GLU A 286 -22.07 -7.50 -13.73
CA GLU A 286 -23.05 -7.97 -14.74
C GLU A 286 -22.76 -9.39 -15.20
N ASP A 287 -21.49 -9.72 -15.34
CA ASP A 287 -21.02 -11.00 -15.86
C ASP A 287 -19.62 -11.31 -15.29
N PRO A 288 -19.53 -12.00 -14.15
CA PRO A 288 -18.25 -12.30 -13.50
C PRO A 288 -17.35 -13.24 -14.30
N ASP A 289 -17.87 -13.99 -15.25
CA ASP A 289 -17.09 -14.85 -16.15
C ASP A 289 -16.12 -14.05 -17.05
N ARG A 290 -16.38 -12.76 -17.26
CA ARG A 290 -15.42 -11.85 -17.92
C ARG A 290 -14.08 -11.76 -17.21
N VAL A 291 -14.06 -12.00 -15.90
CA VAL A 291 -12.84 -11.97 -15.09
C VAL A 291 -12.41 -13.38 -14.69
N LEU A 292 -13.33 -14.27 -14.40
CA LEU A 292 -13.09 -15.65 -14.01
C LEU A 292 -13.88 -16.61 -14.91
N PRO A 293 -13.38 -17.03 -16.08
CA PRO A 293 -14.12 -17.64 -17.16
C PRO A 293 -14.50 -19.11 -16.85
N VAL A 294 -15.43 -19.32 -15.93
CA VAL A 294 -15.94 -20.66 -15.56
C VAL A 294 -16.76 -21.23 -16.69
N ASP A 295 -17.62 -20.43 -17.31
CA ASP A 295 -18.50 -20.79 -18.41
C ASP A 295 -17.73 -21.39 -19.59
N VAL A 296 -16.72 -20.70 -20.09
CA VAL A 296 -15.87 -21.16 -21.20
C VAL A 296 -15.14 -22.45 -20.85
N LEU A 297 -14.60 -22.57 -19.62
CA LEU A 297 -13.90 -23.79 -19.22
C LEU A 297 -14.86 -24.97 -19.00
N ARG A 298 -16.09 -24.75 -18.59
CA ARG A 298 -17.11 -25.78 -18.53
C ARG A 298 -17.52 -26.27 -19.93
N ASP A 299 -17.62 -25.36 -20.89
CA ASP A 299 -17.86 -25.75 -22.27
C ASP A 299 -16.67 -26.53 -22.85
N MET A 300 -15.43 -26.09 -22.60
CA MET A 300 -14.23 -26.83 -23.02
C MET A 300 -14.12 -28.22 -22.37
N GLU A 301 -14.53 -28.38 -21.11
CA GLU A 301 -14.62 -29.68 -20.43
C GLU A 301 -15.65 -30.58 -21.11
N LYS A 302 -16.84 -30.05 -21.38
CA LYS A 302 -17.94 -30.76 -22.04
C LYS A 302 -17.60 -31.19 -23.48
N GLU A 303 -16.84 -30.34 -24.20
CA GLU A 303 -16.36 -30.61 -25.55
C GLU A 303 -15.15 -31.56 -25.58
N GLY A 304 -14.56 -31.86 -24.43
CA GLY A 304 -13.37 -32.70 -24.32
C GLY A 304 -12.08 -32.02 -24.76
N VAL A 305 -12.06 -30.70 -24.79
CA VAL A 305 -10.86 -29.90 -25.08
C VAL A 305 -9.90 -29.92 -23.89
N ILE A 306 -10.49 -29.91 -22.67
CA ILE A 306 -9.76 -30.14 -21.41
C ILE A 306 -10.31 -31.38 -20.71
N GLY A 307 -9.52 -31.99 -19.83
CA GLY A 307 -9.96 -33.17 -19.08
C GLY A 307 -11.00 -32.83 -18.02
N SER A 308 -10.75 -31.82 -17.22
CA SER A 308 -11.71 -31.31 -16.23
C SER A 308 -11.34 -29.94 -15.73
N LEU A 309 -12.34 -29.15 -15.32
CA LEU A 309 -12.15 -27.96 -14.50
C LEU A 309 -12.12 -28.37 -13.03
N HIS A 310 -11.11 -27.91 -12.28
CA HIS A 310 -11.00 -28.13 -10.85
C HIS A 310 -12.23 -27.55 -10.13
N HIS A 311 -12.68 -28.22 -9.08
CA HIS A 311 -13.90 -27.85 -8.37
C HIS A 311 -13.78 -26.62 -7.48
N LEU A 312 -12.55 -26.18 -7.18
CA LEU A 312 -12.28 -24.96 -6.40
C LEU A 312 -11.61 -23.93 -7.29
N PHE A 313 -11.97 -22.67 -7.10
CA PHE A 313 -11.16 -21.56 -7.57
C PHE A 313 -10.60 -20.75 -6.39
N TYR A 314 -9.50 -20.07 -6.64
CA TYR A 314 -8.84 -19.22 -5.65
C TYR A 314 -8.86 -17.76 -6.11
N THR A 315 -9.19 -16.86 -5.20
CA THR A 315 -9.34 -15.43 -5.50
C THR A 315 -8.68 -14.56 -4.46
N THR A 316 -8.16 -13.45 -4.89
CA THR A 316 -7.75 -12.34 -4.03
C THR A 316 -7.93 -11.03 -4.80
N VAL A 317 -7.75 -9.91 -4.12
CA VAL A 317 -7.74 -8.59 -4.79
C VAL A 317 -6.30 -8.17 -5.01
N GLY A 318 -5.92 -7.98 -6.30
CA GLY A 318 -4.56 -7.56 -6.67
C GLY A 318 -4.26 -6.10 -6.34
N ASN A 319 -5.29 -5.26 -6.27
CA ASN A 319 -5.16 -3.83 -6.00
C ASN A 319 -4.45 -3.56 -4.66
N GLY A 320 -3.26 -2.96 -4.70
CA GLY A 320 -2.49 -2.62 -3.51
C GLY A 320 -1.96 -3.82 -2.69
N THR A 321 -2.25 -5.05 -3.08
CA THR A 321 -1.75 -6.23 -2.38
C THR A 321 -0.26 -6.40 -2.61
N SER A 322 0.50 -6.53 -1.51
CA SER A 322 1.95 -6.60 -1.58
C SER A 322 2.42 -7.88 -2.30
N VAL A 323 3.54 -7.80 -3.00
CA VAL A 323 4.18 -8.97 -3.62
C VAL A 323 4.49 -10.06 -2.58
N ALA A 324 4.84 -9.66 -1.36
CA ALA A 324 5.09 -10.61 -0.26
C ALA A 324 3.83 -11.39 0.13
N SER A 325 2.67 -10.70 0.25
CA SER A 325 1.38 -11.34 0.53
C SER A 325 0.96 -12.26 -0.62
N ALA A 326 1.05 -11.78 -1.86
CA ALA A 326 0.73 -12.59 -3.04
C ALA A 326 1.59 -13.86 -3.13
N LYS A 327 2.89 -13.78 -2.83
CA LYS A 327 3.79 -14.95 -2.76
C LYS A 327 3.37 -15.92 -1.65
N ALA A 328 2.95 -15.43 -0.48
CA ALA A 328 2.47 -16.28 0.62
C ALA A 328 1.19 -17.02 0.23
N PHE A 329 0.20 -16.32 -0.33
CA PHE A 329 -1.05 -16.93 -0.81
C PHE A 329 -0.77 -17.98 -1.88
N ALA A 330 0.05 -17.64 -2.88
CA ALA A 330 0.43 -18.56 -3.94
C ALA A 330 1.14 -19.81 -3.42
N ALA A 331 1.99 -19.68 -2.39
CA ALA A 331 2.66 -20.82 -1.77
C ALA A 331 1.68 -21.79 -1.12
N GLU A 332 0.60 -21.28 -0.50
CA GLU A 332 -0.42 -22.10 0.15
C GLU A 332 -1.30 -22.82 -0.88
N TYR A 333 -2.02 -22.09 -1.74
CA TYR A 333 -2.96 -22.73 -2.67
C TYR A 333 -2.25 -23.58 -3.74
N SER A 334 -0.99 -23.28 -4.11
CA SER A 334 -0.27 -24.13 -5.05
C SER A 334 0.02 -25.53 -4.49
N GLN A 335 0.17 -25.68 -3.16
CA GLN A 335 0.31 -26.98 -2.53
C GLN A 335 -1.01 -27.76 -2.57
N LYS A 336 -2.15 -27.09 -2.34
CA LYS A 336 -3.50 -27.68 -2.46
C LYS A 336 -3.76 -28.16 -3.90
N LEU A 337 -3.52 -27.30 -4.88
CA LEU A 337 -3.68 -27.62 -6.29
C LEU A 337 -2.83 -28.83 -6.73
N LYS A 338 -1.58 -28.90 -6.26
CA LYS A 338 -0.71 -30.08 -6.52
C LYS A 338 -1.23 -31.35 -5.87
N ALA A 339 -1.72 -31.26 -4.62
CA ALA A 339 -2.29 -32.41 -3.92
C ALA A 339 -3.54 -32.92 -4.62
N ASP A 340 -4.33 -32.05 -5.23
CA ASP A 340 -5.55 -32.38 -5.98
C ASP A 340 -5.26 -32.82 -7.43
N GLY A 341 -3.99 -32.89 -7.82
CA GLY A 341 -3.56 -33.35 -9.15
C GLY A 341 -3.92 -32.40 -10.27
N VAL A 342 -3.87 -31.11 -10.03
CA VAL A 342 -4.05 -30.08 -11.06
C VAL A 342 -2.80 -30.01 -11.95
N ASP A 343 -3.02 -30.07 -13.26
CA ASP A 343 -1.95 -30.07 -14.27
C ASP A 343 -1.56 -28.67 -14.71
N ALA A 344 -2.52 -27.75 -14.75
CA ALA A 344 -2.26 -26.36 -15.13
C ALA A 344 -3.23 -25.39 -14.43
N VAL A 345 -2.79 -24.13 -14.34
CA VAL A 345 -3.54 -23.04 -13.72
C VAL A 345 -3.69 -21.90 -14.73
N ILE A 346 -4.90 -21.40 -14.87
CA ILE A 346 -5.18 -20.13 -15.54
C ILE A 346 -5.30 -19.07 -14.45
N LEU A 347 -4.37 -18.11 -14.45
CA LEU A 347 -4.37 -17.00 -13.53
C LEU A 347 -4.85 -15.76 -14.27
N THR A 348 -6.02 -15.26 -13.91
CA THR A 348 -6.57 -14.03 -14.48
C THR A 348 -6.25 -12.81 -13.60
N SER A 349 -6.12 -11.66 -14.22
CA SER A 349 -5.88 -10.39 -13.54
C SER A 349 -6.60 -9.26 -14.28
N THR A 350 -6.83 -8.16 -13.59
CA THR A 350 -7.48 -6.95 -14.11
C THR A 350 -6.57 -5.75 -14.03
#